data_d85974972996c58dd16a78644e71e8d4
#
_entry.id   d85974972996c58dd16a78644e71e8d4
#
_cell.length_a   1.000
_cell.length_b   1.000
_cell.length_c   1.000
_cell.angle_alpha   90.00
_cell.angle_beta   90.00
_cell.angle_gamma   90.00
#
_symmetry.space_group_name_H-M   'P 1'
#
loop_
_entity.id
_entity.type
_entity.pdbx_description
1 polymer ?
#
loop_
_entity_poly.entity_id
_entity_poly.type
_entity_poly.pdbx_seq_one_letter_code
_entity_poly.pdbx_strand_id
1 'polypeptide(L)'
;MSVWDLFKRKKKKPEKVDPAANLNQETEAKPAAEKAELETQEKAEREAREKAEREARERAEHEAREKAEREAREKAEREAREKAEREAREKAEREAREKAEREAREKAEREAREKAEREAREKAEREAHEKAEREAREKAEREAREKAEREAREKAEREAREKAEREANEKTAAEKSSGKKKKEGFFSKLMGGLKKTRDTLFGGLFVENGEKIDDEFYEELEEAMIISDMGMATTEKLLGQLRSKLRSEGVHTRTEAKQVMISLLADCMRPEDGFLDGANKAVILVVGVNGVGKTTSIGKLAAMYKADGRSVMLAAGDTFRAAAAEQLTIWAERADVPIVKHGEGADPAAVVFDAIASFKAKNCDILICDTAGRLHNKKNLMTELAKIRKVIGRELPDVPVEVLLVLDATTGQNAIAQAKVFGENCGLTGVVLTKLDGTAKGGVSVAVKDELGLPVRFVGVGEGIDDLQPFDADDFAKALLG
;
A
#
# COMPACT_ATOMS: atom_id res chain seq x y z
N MET A 1 -26.91 -23.43 -11.80
CA MET A 1 -27.88 -24.55 -11.94
C MET A 1 -27.14 -25.82 -11.58
N SER A 2 -27.43 -26.37 -10.42
CA SER A 2 -26.71 -27.46 -9.77
C SER A 2 -27.38 -28.80 -10.10
N VAL A 3 -26.53 -29.79 -10.39
CA VAL A 3 -26.86 -31.16 -10.85
C VAL A 3 -27.34 -32.03 -9.68
N TRP A 4 -28.29 -31.59 -8.85
CA TRP A 4 -28.71 -32.32 -7.65
C TRP A 4 -30.20 -32.65 -7.55
N ASP A 5 -30.97 -32.61 -8.66
CA ASP A 5 -32.43 -32.77 -8.60
C ASP A 5 -32.97 -33.97 -9.39
N LEU A 6 -32.22 -35.05 -9.48
CA LEU A 6 -32.70 -36.20 -10.26
C LEU A 6 -32.58 -37.57 -9.55
N PHE A 7 -33.00 -37.69 -8.31
CA PHE A 7 -33.22 -39.01 -7.72
C PHE A 7 -34.21 -38.98 -6.53
N LYS A 8 -35.50 -38.80 -6.84
CA LYS A 8 -36.60 -39.23 -5.94
C LYS A 8 -37.76 -39.78 -6.75
N ARG A 9 -37.82 -41.07 -6.92
CA ARG A 9 -39.07 -41.77 -7.25
C ARG A 9 -39.31 -42.93 -6.29
N LYS A 10 -40.48 -42.89 -5.64
CA LYS A 10 -41.08 -43.74 -4.64
C LYS A 10 -41.31 -45.16 -5.12
N LYS A 11 -41.03 -46.15 -4.26
CA LYS A 11 -41.60 -47.52 -4.32
C LYS A 11 -42.97 -47.52 -3.65
N LYS A 12 -43.99 -48.07 -4.32
CA LYS A 12 -45.29 -48.52 -3.78
C LYS A 12 -45.25 -50.01 -3.57
N LYS A 13 -45.73 -50.45 -2.40
CA LYS A 13 -46.10 -51.84 -2.07
C LYS A 13 -47.43 -52.20 -2.72
N PRO A 14 -47.67 -53.49 -3.01
CA PRO A 14 -49.05 -53.98 -3.05
C PRO A 14 -49.39 -54.93 -1.90
N GLU A 15 -50.63 -54.99 -1.64
CA GLU A 15 -51.45 -55.46 -0.58
C GLU A 15 -51.75 -56.97 -0.66
N LYS A 16 -52.07 -57.55 0.49
CA LYS A 16 -52.53 -58.92 0.71
C LYS A 16 -53.95 -59.12 0.23
N VAL A 17 -54.24 -60.34 -0.27
CA VAL A 17 -55.61 -60.91 -0.23
C VAL A 17 -55.49 -62.43 0.00
N ASP A 18 -56.05 -62.82 1.11
CA ASP A 18 -56.49 -64.20 1.38
C ASP A 18 -57.85 -64.39 0.76
N PRO A 19 -58.24 -65.67 0.37
CA PRO A 19 -59.33 -66.23 1.08
C PRO A 19 -59.30 -67.78 1.26
N ALA A 20 -59.91 -68.08 2.33
CA ALA A 20 -60.19 -69.40 2.79
C ALA A 20 -61.39 -70.08 2.07
N ALA A 21 -61.49 -71.34 2.31
CA ALA A 21 -62.63 -72.16 2.64
C ALA A 21 -63.09 -73.31 1.69
N ASN A 22 -63.20 -74.38 2.31
CA ASN A 22 -64.23 -75.47 2.17
C ASN A 22 -64.02 -76.56 1.09
N LEU A 23 -64.28 -77.77 1.25
CA LEU A 23 -65.06 -78.66 2.17
C LEU A 23 -64.93 -80.12 1.76
N ASN A 24 -64.92 -81.02 2.71
CA ASN A 24 -65.54 -82.32 2.84
C ASN A 24 -65.25 -83.54 1.89
N GLN A 25 -64.76 -84.55 2.49
CA GLN A 25 -65.42 -85.79 2.95
C GLN A 25 -65.50 -86.96 1.97
N GLU A 26 -65.24 -88.11 2.55
CA GLU A 26 -65.71 -89.51 2.29
C GLU A 26 -64.88 -90.34 1.31
N THR A 27 -64.58 -91.57 1.54
CA THR A 27 -64.84 -92.65 2.45
C THR A 27 -64.00 -93.90 2.03
N GLU A 28 -63.76 -94.79 2.99
CA GLU A 28 -63.63 -96.26 2.97
C GLU A 28 -62.50 -97.02 2.34
N ALA A 29 -61.91 -97.72 3.17
CA ALA A 29 -61.18 -98.97 3.26
C ALA A 29 -61.04 -99.89 2.04
N LYS A 30 -59.78 -100.28 1.73
CA LYS A 30 -59.42 -101.67 1.23
C LYS A 30 -57.95 -102.02 1.50
N PRO A 31 -57.49 -103.23 1.34
CA PRO A 31 -56.86 -103.97 2.43
C PRO A 31 -55.32 -103.85 2.49
N ALA A 32 -54.80 -104.32 3.61
CA ALA A 32 -53.46 -104.10 4.18
C ALA A 32 -52.26 -104.59 3.35
N ALA A 33 -52.41 -105.33 2.24
CA ALA A 33 -51.28 -105.79 1.41
C ALA A 33 -50.86 -104.79 0.31
N GLU A 34 -51.83 -104.10 -0.29
CA GLU A 34 -51.56 -103.07 -1.29
C GLU A 34 -50.94 -101.77 -0.64
N LYS A 35 -51.25 -101.60 0.62
CA LYS A 35 -50.76 -100.48 1.39
C LYS A 35 -49.25 -100.54 1.73
N ALA A 36 -48.73 -101.76 1.95
CA ALA A 36 -47.32 -101.97 2.25
C ALA A 36 -46.42 -101.85 1.00
N GLU A 37 -46.89 -102.22 -0.19
CA GLU A 37 -46.17 -102.05 -1.44
C GLU A 37 -46.18 -100.53 -1.86
N LEU A 38 -47.32 -99.89 -1.64
CA LEU A 38 -47.43 -98.44 -1.94
C LEU A 38 -46.55 -97.59 -0.99
N GLU A 39 -46.53 -97.89 0.31
CA GLU A 39 -45.67 -97.24 1.29
C GLU A 39 -44.17 -97.45 1.02
N THR A 40 -43.77 -98.63 0.53
CA THR A 40 -42.38 -98.91 0.11
C THR A 40 -42.02 -98.18 -1.19
N GLN A 41 -42.95 -98.10 -2.12
CA GLN A 41 -42.78 -97.39 -3.37
C GLN A 41 -42.74 -95.87 -3.14
N GLU A 42 -43.68 -95.39 -2.35
CA GLU A 42 -43.69 -93.95 -1.96
C GLU A 42 -42.43 -93.56 -1.17
N LYS A 43 -41.93 -94.44 -0.30
CA LYS A 43 -40.70 -94.23 0.44
C LYS A 43 -39.49 -94.24 -0.47
N ALA A 44 -39.38 -95.14 -1.42
CA ALA A 44 -38.30 -95.17 -2.42
C ALA A 44 -38.36 -93.94 -3.35
N GLU A 45 -39.57 -93.55 -3.78
CA GLU A 45 -39.76 -92.36 -4.62
C GLU A 45 -39.42 -91.08 -3.86
N ARG A 46 -39.77 -91.02 -2.59
CA ARG A 46 -39.42 -89.90 -1.70
C ARG A 46 -37.94 -89.80 -1.47
N GLU A 47 -37.26 -90.94 -1.18
CA GLU A 47 -35.79 -90.95 -1.02
C GLU A 47 -35.07 -90.57 -2.32
N ALA A 48 -35.57 -91.08 -3.48
CA ALA A 48 -35.04 -90.72 -4.78
C ALA A 48 -35.24 -89.24 -5.10
N ARG A 49 -36.43 -88.74 -4.74
CA ARG A 49 -36.74 -87.32 -4.91
C ARG A 49 -35.88 -86.39 -4.00
N GLU A 50 -35.76 -86.78 -2.71
CA GLU A 50 -34.90 -86.06 -1.77
C GLU A 50 -33.42 -86.10 -2.22
N LYS A 51 -32.97 -87.30 -2.75
CA LYS A 51 -31.59 -87.35 -3.28
C LYS A 51 -31.40 -86.51 -4.54
N ALA A 52 -32.37 -86.50 -5.46
CA ALA A 52 -32.33 -85.70 -6.67
C ALA A 52 -32.38 -84.17 -6.34
N GLU A 53 -33.22 -83.80 -5.36
CA GLU A 53 -33.32 -82.43 -4.89
C GLU A 53 -32.04 -81.97 -4.19
N ARG A 54 -31.42 -82.91 -3.43
CA ARG A 54 -30.12 -82.58 -2.80
C ARG A 54 -29.00 -82.41 -3.83
N GLU A 55 -28.91 -83.30 -4.83
CA GLU A 55 -27.93 -83.22 -5.91
C GLU A 55 -28.16 -81.96 -6.77
N ALA A 56 -29.42 -81.65 -7.06
CA ALA A 56 -29.76 -80.39 -7.76
C ALA A 56 -29.36 -79.13 -6.97
N ARG A 57 -29.57 -79.19 -5.66
CA ARG A 57 -29.18 -78.07 -4.75
C ARG A 57 -27.66 -77.94 -4.68
N GLU A 58 -26.94 -79.07 -4.54
CA GLU A 58 -25.47 -79.05 -4.52
C GLU A 58 -24.90 -78.57 -5.87
N ARG A 59 -25.49 -78.93 -7.01
CA ARG A 59 -25.10 -78.39 -8.33
C ARG A 59 -25.36 -76.86 -8.45
N ALA A 60 -26.55 -76.45 -8.01
CA ALA A 60 -26.90 -75.04 -8.05
C ALA A 60 -26.01 -74.19 -7.12
N GLU A 61 -25.67 -74.75 -5.94
CA GLU A 61 -24.74 -74.11 -5.03
C GLU A 61 -23.31 -74.04 -5.61
N HIS A 62 -22.88 -75.14 -6.29
CA HIS A 62 -21.57 -75.15 -6.96
C HIS A 62 -21.51 -74.11 -8.11
N GLU A 63 -22.52 -74.09 -8.97
CA GLU A 63 -22.61 -73.14 -10.09
C GLU A 63 -22.69 -71.70 -9.59
N ALA A 64 -23.46 -71.44 -8.52
CA ALA A 64 -23.55 -70.15 -7.91
C ALA A 64 -22.20 -69.68 -7.32
N ARG A 65 -21.47 -70.64 -6.70
CA ARG A 65 -20.13 -70.36 -6.15
C ARG A 65 -19.10 -70.04 -7.24
N GLU A 66 -19.07 -70.90 -8.31
CA GLU A 66 -18.17 -70.64 -9.45
C GLU A 66 -18.48 -69.33 -10.14
N LYS A 67 -19.76 -68.97 -10.30
CA LYS A 67 -20.18 -67.72 -10.87
C LYS A 67 -19.74 -66.48 -10.00
N ALA A 68 -19.95 -66.60 -8.69
CA ALA A 68 -19.54 -65.57 -7.73
C ALA A 68 -18.01 -65.38 -7.70
N GLU A 69 -17.25 -66.47 -7.76
CA GLU A 69 -15.81 -66.51 -7.80
C GLU A 69 -15.29 -65.88 -9.10
N ARG A 70 -15.91 -66.17 -10.24
CA ARG A 70 -15.59 -65.56 -11.53
C ARG A 70 -15.87 -64.04 -11.55
N GLU A 71 -17.05 -63.64 -11.06
CA GLU A 71 -17.43 -62.25 -10.97
C GLU A 71 -16.50 -61.47 -10.02
N ALA A 72 -16.13 -62.07 -8.89
CA ALA A 72 -15.18 -61.47 -7.95
C ALA A 72 -13.79 -61.31 -8.58
N ARG A 73 -13.34 -62.33 -9.36
CA ARG A 73 -12.05 -62.27 -10.06
C ARG A 73 -12.04 -61.19 -11.16
N GLU A 74 -13.10 -61.16 -11.98
CA GLU A 74 -13.24 -60.12 -13.03
C GLU A 74 -13.29 -58.71 -12.43
N LYS A 75 -14.00 -58.58 -11.30
CA LYS A 75 -14.05 -57.28 -10.57
C LYS A 75 -12.69 -56.88 -10.03
N ALA A 76 -11.98 -57.79 -9.39
CA ALA A 76 -10.65 -57.55 -8.85
C ALA A 76 -9.63 -57.18 -9.95
N GLU A 77 -9.70 -57.87 -11.09
CA GLU A 77 -8.83 -57.59 -12.24
C GLU A 77 -9.14 -56.22 -12.86
N ARG A 78 -10.40 -55.85 -12.95
CA ARG A 78 -10.84 -54.54 -13.42
C ARG A 78 -10.37 -53.42 -12.48
N GLU A 79 -10.56 -53.58 -11.16
CA GLU A 79 -10.11 -52.63 -10.16
C GLU A 79 -8.58 -52.46 -10.17
N ALA A 80 -7.84 -53.57 -10.31
CA ALA A 80 -6.39 -53.53 -10.41
C ALA A 80 -5.91 -52.80 -11.68
N ARG A 81 -6.60 -53.03 -12.81
CA ARG A 81 -6.30 -52.36 -14.08
C ARG A 81 -6.60 -50.86 -14.01
N GLU A 82 -7.76 -50.46 -13.47
CA GLU A 82 -8.13 -49.06 -13.27
C GLU A 82 -7.15 -48.34 -12.33
N LYS A 83 -6.71 -49.04 -11.25
CA LYS A 83 -5.70 -48.51 -10.33
C LYS A 83 -4.34 -48.28 -11.00
N ALA A 84 -3.89 -49.30 -11.77
CA ALA A 84 -2.62 -49.20 -12.49
C ALA A 84 -2.63 -48.08 -13.55
N GLU A 85 -3.75 -47.93 -14.27
CA GLU A 85 -3.92 -46.86 -15.26
C GLU A 85 -3.93 -45.47 -14.60
N ARG A 86 -4.60 -45.35 -13.45
CA ARG A 86 -4.62 -44.14 -12.67
C ARG A 86 -3.22 -43.73 -12.17
N GLU A 87 -2.50 -44.71 -11.59
CA GLU A 87 -1.12 -44.46 -11.11
C GLU A 87 -0.17 -44.10 -12.26
N ALA A 88 -0.30 -44.74 -13.42
CA ALA A 88 0.48 -44.40 -14.60
C ALA A 88 0.19 -42.98 -15.11
N ARG A 89 -1.10 -42.60 -15.11
CA ARG A 89 -1.53 -41.26 -15.51
C ARG A 89 -1.02 -40.16 -14.54
N GLU A 90 -1.16 -40.39 -13.24
CA GLU A 90 -0.66 -39.49 -12.22
C GLU A 90 0.87 -39.31 -12.29
N LYS A 91 1.60 -40.40 -12.55
CA LYS A 91 3.04 -40.38 -12.76
C LYS A 91 3.44 -39.56 -13.99
N ALA A 92 2.78 -39.81 -15.12
CA ALA A 92 3.04 -39.09 -16.36
C ALA A 92 2.72 -37.60 -16.24
N GLU A 93 1.63 -37.25 -15.55
CA GLU A 93 1.25 -35.85 -15.30
C GLU A 93 2.27 -35.13 -14.38
N ARG A 94 2.76 -35.84 -13.35
CA ARG A 94 3.80 -35.31 -12.46
C ARG A 94 5.11 -35.09 -13.21
N GLU A 95 5.56 -36.03 -14.01
CA GLU A 95 6.78 -35.87 -14.82
C GLU A 95 6.67 -34.72 -15.84
N ALA A 96 5.50 -34.59 -16.48
CA ALA A 96 5.24 -33.51 -17.41
C ALA A 96 5.26 -32.14 -16.70
N ARG A 97 4.67 -32.07 -15.48
CA ARG A 97 4.68 -30.85 -14.68
C ARG A 97 6.08 -30.47 -14.20
N GLU A 98 6.84 -31.43 -13.69
CA GLU A 98 8.24 -31.19 -13.28
C GLU A 98 9.11 -30.70 -14.45
N LYS A 99 8.93 -31.31 -15.65
CA LYS A 99 9.64 -30.87 -16.85
C LYS A 99 9.26 -29.44 -17.26
N ALA A 100 7.96 -29.13 -17.28
CA ALA A 100 7.48 -27.79 -17.61
C ALA A 100 7.96 -26.71 -16.60
N GLU A 101 7.97 -27.06 -15.32
CA GLU A 101 8.47 -26.18 -14.26
C GLU A 101 9.99 -25.93 -14.41
N ARG A 102 10.75 -26.97 -14.74
CA ARG A 102 12.20 -26.84 -14.99
C ARG A 102 12.49 -25.95 -16.19
N GLU A 103 11.80 -26.18 -17.30
CA GLU A 103 11.95 -25.36 -18.52
C GLU A 103 11.56 -23.90 -18.28
N ALA A 104 10.47 -23.66 -17.53
CA ALA A 104 10.04 -22.31 -17.13
C ALA A 104 11.06 -21.62 -16.24
N ARG A 105 11.65 -22.35 -15.29
CA ARG A 105 12.70 -21.84 -14.41
C ARG A 105 13.98 -21.50 -15.17
N GLU A 106 14.45 -22.37 -16.04
CA GLU A 106 15.63 -22.13 -16.88
C GLU A 106 15.43 -20.91 -17.79
N LYS A 107 14.22 -20.76 -18.37
CA LYS A 107 13.88 -19.61 -19.21
C LYS A 107 13.87 -18.32 -18.39
N ALA A 108 13.22 -18.33 -17.21
CA ALA A 108 13.18 -17.17 -16.33
C ALA A 108 14.56 -16.74 -15.83
N GLU A 109 15.43 -17.72 -15.52
CA GLU A 109 16.80 -17.45 -15.09
C GLU A 109 17.65 -16.84 -16.22
N ARG A 110 17.47 -17.34 -17.46
CA ARG A 110 18.13 -16.78 -18.64
C ARG A 110 17.68 -15.35 -18.92
N GLU A 111 16.36 -15.10 -18.89
CA GLU A 111 15.82 -13.74 -19.09
C GLU A 111 16.27 -12.78 -17.98
N ALA A 112 16.31 -13.24 -16.73
CA ALA A 112 16.80 -12.45 -15.61
C ALA A 112 18.28 -12.10 -15.76
N ARG A 113 19.09 -13.06 -16.24
CA ARG A 113 20.53 -12.85 -16.48
C ARG A 113 20.76 -11.86 -17.62
N GLU A 114 20.08 -12.02 -18.75
CA GLU A 114 20.18 -11.09 -19.89
C GLU A 114 19.72 -9.68 -19.48
N LYS A 115 18.66 -9.55 -18.68
CA LYS A 115 18.19 -8.27 -18.16
C LYS A 115 19.21 -7.63 -17.21
N ALA A 116 19.77 -8.41 -16.30
CA ALA A 116 20.78 -7.92 -15.36
C ALA A 116 22.06 -7.45 -16.07
N GLU A 117 22.49 -8.18 -17.10
CA GLU A 117 23.66 -7.82 -17.92
C GLU A 117 23.41 -6.53 -18.70
N ARG A 118 22.21 -6.38 -19.28
CA ARG A 118 21.81 -5.15 -19.97
C ARG A 118 21.75 -3.96 -19.02
N GLU A 119 21.13 -4.12 -17.84
CA GLU A 119 21.07 -3.06 -16.83
C GLU A 119 22.46 -2.67 -16.30
N ALA A 120 23.34 -3.67 -16.11
CA ALA A 120 24.71 -3.41 -15.69
C ALA A 120 25.50 -2.63 -16.77
N ARG A 121 25.30 -2.96 -18.06
CA ARG A 121 25.93 -2.25 -19.17
C ARG A 121 25.41 -0.81 -19.30
N GLU A 122 24.08 -0.61 -19.24
CA GLU A 122 23.48 0.72 -19.25
C GLU A 122 23.94 1.58 -18.07
N LYS A 123 24.07 0.95 -16.88
CA LYS A 123 24.58 1.63 -15.70
C LYS A 123 26.05 2.06 -15.87
N ALA A 124 26.88 1.16 -16.39
CA ALA A 124 28.29 1.48 -16.63
C ALA A 124 28.46 2.61 -17.68
N GLU A 125 27.62 2.62 -18.73
CA GLU A 125 27.64 3.70 -19.74
C GLU A 125 27.18 5.03 -19.12
N ARG A 126 26.15 5.02 -18.27
CA ARG A 126 25.70 6.22 -17.56
C ARG A 126 26.75 6.76 -16.59
N GLU A 127 27.38 5.87 -15.81
CA GLU A 127 28.43 6.27 -14.87
C GLU A 127 29.65 6.85 -15.62
N ALA A 128 30.02 6.26 -16.77
CA ALA A 128 31.10 6.78 -17.58
C ALA A 128 30.76 8.17 -18.19
N HIS A 129 29.53 8.35 -18.68
CA HIS A 129 29.05 9.63 -19.20
C HIS A 129 28.98 10.69 -18.09
N GLU A 130 28.40 10.35 -16.91
CA GLU A 130 28.31 11.25 -15.77
C GLU A 130 29.70 11.67 -15.26
N LYS A 131 30.64 10.72 -15.22
CA LYS A 131 32.03 11.04 -14.85
C LYS A 131 32.69 12.01 -15.82
N ALA A 132 32.53 11.79 -17.14
CA ALA A 132 33.05 12.67 -18.16
C ALA A 132 32.41 14.07 -18.10
N GLU A 133 31.08 14.13 -17.88
CA GLU A 133 30.37 15.40 -17.72
C GLU A 133 30.78 16.15 -16.43
N ARG A 134 31.00 15.41 -15.33
CA ARG A 134 31.49 15.98 -14.08
C ARG A 134 32.90 16.55 -14.24
N GLU A 135 33.83 15.83 -14.89
CA GLU A 135 35.19 16.32 -15.16
C GLU A 135 35.18 17.58 -16.04
N ALA A 136 34.31 17.59 -17.07
CA ALA A 136 34.15 18.75 -17.93
C ALA A 136 33.55 19.96 -17.17
N ARG A 137 32.58 19.70 -16.29
CA ARG A 137 31.96 20.72 -15.44
C ARG A 137 32.93 21.26 -14.39
N GLU A 138 33.69 20.41 -13.72
CA GLU A 138 34.72 20.84 -12.75
C GLU A 138 35.79 21.70 -13.42
N LYS A 139 36.18 21.35 -14.65
CA LYS A 139 37.15 22.15 -15.41
C LYS A 139 36.59 23.53 -15.80
N ALA A 140 35.32 23.56 -16.27
CA ALA A 140 34.66 24.80 -16.62
C ALA A 140 34.39 25.70 -15.37
N GLU A 141 34.03 25.07 -14.25
CA GLU A 141 33.81 25.78 -12.97
C GLU A 141 35.12 26.36 -12.42
N ARG A 142 36.25 25.61 -12.57
CA ARG A 142 37.55 26.08 -12.15
C ARG A 142 37.97 27.31 -12.97
N GLU A 143 37.81 27.26 -14.30
CA GLU A 143 38.11 28.36 -15.21
C GLU A 143 37.21 29.59 -14.91
N ALA A 144 35.91 29.35 -14.67
CA ALA A 144 34.94 30.38 -14.30
C ALA A 144 35.25 31.00 -12.93
N ARG A 145 35.67 30.16 -11.97
CA ARG A 145 36.06 30.61 -10.61
C ARG A 145 37.34 31.46 -10.66
N GLU A 146 38.36 31.07 -11.39
CA GLU A 146 39.57 31.84 -11.54
C GLU A 146 39.28 33.22 -12.20
N LYS A 147 38.37 33.23 -13.19
CA LYS A 147 37.93 34.48 -13.83
C LYS A 147 37.12 35.37 -12.88
N ALA A 148 36.15 34.76 -12.15
CA ALA A 148 35.32 35.44 -11.18
C ALA A 148 36.13 36.00 -9.97
N GLU A 149 37.14 35.23 -9.52
CA GLU A 149 38.02 35.67 -8.42
C GLU A 149 38.88 36.86 -8.82
N ARG A 150 39.32 36.88 -10.09
CA ARG A 150 40.06 38.04 -10.63
C ARG A 150 39.18 39.27 -10.76
N GLU A 151 37.94 39.12 -11.27
CA GLU A 151 36.98 40.23 -11.38
C GLU A 151 36.46 40.67 -9.99
N ALA A 152 36.26 39.70 -9.05
CA ALA A 152 35.85 40.05 -7.67
C ALA A 152 36.91 40.78 -6.90
N ARG A 153 38.21 40.46 -7.14
CA ARG A 153 39.32 41.14 -6.50
C ARG A 153 39.44 42.61 -6.97
N GLU A 154 39.28 42.85 -8.27
CA GLU A 154 39.25 44.20 -8.83
C GLU A 154 38.02 45.01 -8.34
N LYS A 155 36.87 44.33 -8.18
CA LYS A 155 35.63 44.95 -7.70
C LYS A 155 35.65 45.19 -6.19
N ALA A 156 36.19 44.23 -5.40
CA ALA A 156 36.31 44.38 -3.94
C ALA A 156 37.24 45.52 -3.53
N GLU A 157 38.31 45.77 -4.30
CA GLU A 157 39.24 46.88 -4.07
C GLU A 157 38.56 48.24 -4.33
N ARG A 158 37.63 48.29 -5.27
CA ARG A 158 36.80 49.44 -5.60
C ARG A 158 35.67 49.67 -4.59
N GLU A 159 34.98 48.59 -4.15
CA GLU A 159 33.87 48.67 -3.18
C GLU A 159 34.32 48.88 -1.74
N ALA A 160 35.51 48.38 -1.35
CA ALA A 160 36.07 48.64 -0.03
C ALA A 160 36.28 50.15 0.23
N ARG A 161 36.49 50.92 -0.84
CA ARG A 161 36.63 52.37 -0.78
C ARG A 161 35.27 53.09 -0.65
N GLU A 162 34.20 52.55 -1.24
CA GLU A 162 32.84 53.11 -1.14
C GLU A 162 32.07 52.65 0.11
N LYS A 163 32.43 51.48 0.68
CA LYS A 163 31.70 50.87 1.80
C LYS A 163 31.98 51.46 3.15
N ALA A 164 33.18 52.08 3.34
CA ALA A 164 33.53 52.78 4.56
C ALA A 164 32.63 54.01 4.84
N GLU A 165 31.96 54.52 3.81
CA GLU A 165 31.08 55.68 3.90
C GLU A 165 29.59 55.32 4.16
N ARG A 166 29.16 54.07 3.91
CA ARG A 166 27.74 53.65 4.06
C ARG A 166 27.37 52.90 5.33
N GLU A 167 28.33 52.32 6.05
CA GLU A 167 28.07 51.43 7.21
C GLU A 167 27.51 52.12 8.47
N ALA A 168 27.43 53.48 8.49
CA ALA A 168 26.86 54.21 9.63
C ALA A 168 25.31 54.28 9.62
N ASN A 169 24.63 53.99 8.49
CA ASN A 169 23.19 54.29 8.37
C ASN A 169 22.24 53.08 8.24
N GLU A 170 22.71 51.82 8.19
CA GLU A 170 21.85 50.70 7.82
C GLU A 170 21.59 49.59 8.88
N LYS A 171 21.98 49.79 10.15
CA LYS A 171 21.79 48.73 11.17
C LYS A 171 20.36 48.54 11.70
N THR A 172 19.39 49.34 11.31
CA THR A 172 18.02 49.26 11.87
C THR A 172 16.92 48.80 10.93
N ALA A 173 17.22 48.50 9.65
CA ALA A 173 16.20 48.12 8.66
C ALA A 173 16.23 46.65 8.23
N ALA A 174 17.25 45.87 8.59
CA ALA A 174 17.52 44.54 7.96
C ALA A 174 16.78 43.34 8.56
N GLU A 175 16.29 43.41 9.78
CA GLU A 175 15.70 42.22 10.45
C GLU A 175 14.25 41.91 10.04
N LYS A 176 13.49 42.86 9.52
CA LYS A 176 12.09 42.67 9.09
C LYS A 176 11.91 42.19 7.63
N SER A 177 12.96 42.28 6.79
CA SER A 177 12.83 41.98 5.34
C SER A 177 13.21 40.55 4.93
N SER A 178 13.97 39.82 5.75
CA SER A 178 14.45 38.46 5.38
C SER A 178 13.36 37.39 5.41
N GLY A 179 12.43 37.45 6.37
CA GLY A 179 11.31 36.50 6.48
C GLY A 179 10.29 36.64 5.35
N LYS A 180 10.04 37.86 4.88
CA LYS A 180 9.08 38.14 3.81
C LYS A 180 9.61 37.69 2.44
N LYS A 181 10.90 37.88 2.17
CA LYS A 181 11.55 37.39 0.92
C LYS A 181 11.63 35.87 0.84
N LYS A 182 11.83 35.15 1.97
CA LYS A 182 11.82 33.69 1.99
C LYS A 182 10.43 33.14 1.70
N LYS A 183 9.35 33.70 2.28
CA LYS A 183 7.97 33.32 2.00
C LYS A 183 7.56 33.59 0.54
N GLU A 184 7.90 34.72 -0.02
CA GLU A 184 7.63 35.08 -1.43
C GLU A 184 8.34 34.09 -2.40
N GLY A 185 9.59 33.72 -2.09
CA GLY A 185 10.35 32.72 -2.90
C GLY A 185 9.76 31.32 -2.84
N PHE A 186 9.26 30.91 -1.68
CA PHE A 186 8.61 29.58 -1.54
C PHE A 186 7.23 29.55 -2.18
N PHE A 187 6.40 30.58 -2.01
CA PHE A 187 5.12 30.71 -2.69
C PHE A 187 5.27 30.61 -4.21
N SER A 188 6.29 31.28 -4.78
CA SER A 188 6.60 31.13 -6.21
C SER A 188 6.96 29.71 -6.61
N LYS A 189 7.69 28.96 -5.77
CA LYS A 189 7.99 27.53 -6.01
C LYS A 189 6.75 26.66 -5.88
N LEU A 190 5.89 26.91 -4.89
CA LEU A 190 4.61 26.21 -4.71
C LEU A 190 3.69 26.45 -5.91
N MET A 191 3.57 27.69 -6.36
CA MET A 191 2.84 28.07 -7.59
C MET A 191 3.41 27.36 -8.82
N GLY A 192 4.74 27.26 -8.93
CA GLY A 192 5.43 26.49 -9.98
C GLY A 192 5.18 24.99 -9.88
N GLY A 193 5.21 24.44 -8.66
CA GLY A 193 4.97 23.02 -8.40
C GLY A 193 3.54 22.58 -8.74
N LEU A 194 2.55 23.35 -8.36
CA LEU A 194 1.14 23.09 -8.65
C LEU A 194 0.68 23.58 -10.05
N LYS A 195 1.58 24.22 -10.81
CA LYS A 195 1.27 24.73 -12.14
C LYS A 195 0.67 23.67 -13.06
N LYS A 196 1.23 22.44 -13.05
CA LYS A 196 0.70 21.33 -13.85
C LYS A 196 -0.74 21.01 -13.47
N THR A 197 -1.04 20.90 -12.19
CA THR A 197 -2.40 20.62 -11.71
C THR A 197 -3.33 21.75 -12.12
N ARG A 198 -2.95 22.99 -11.84
CA ARG A 198 -3.73 24.18 -12.13
C ARG A 198 -3.99 24.34 -13.63
N ASP A 199 -2.95 24.43 -14.45
CA ASP A 199 -3.07 24.77 -15.86
C ASP A 199 -3.75 23.64 -16.67
N THR A 200 -3.55 22.38 -16.28
CA THR A 200 -4.12 21.22 -16.96
C THR A 200 -5.58 20.97 -16.59
N LEU A 201 -5.94 21.18 -15.32
CA LEU A 201 -7.25 20.76 -14.80
C LEU A 201 -8.19 21.93 -14.53
N PHE A 202 -7.69 23.06 -14.07
CA PHE A 202 -8.49 24.21 -13.65
C PHE A 202 -8.33 25.44 -14.55
N GLY A 203 -7.32 25.48 -15.44
CA GLY A 203 -6.97 26.67 -16.21
C GLY A 203 -8.02 27.15 -17.19
N GLY A 204 -8.87 26.25 -17.69
CA GLY A 204 -9.99 26.59 -18.60
C GLY A 204 -11.31 26.91 -17.88
N LEU A 205 -11.48 26.47 -16.64
CA LEU A 205 -12.74 26.54 -15.89
C LEU A 205 -13.10 27.94 -15.40
N PHE A 206 -12.08 28.72 -15.04
CA PHE A 206 -12.24 30.04 -14.42
C PHE A 206 -11.73 31.16 -15.35
N VAL A 207 -12.19 31.18 -16.58
CA VAL A 207 -11.78 32.19 -17.58
C VAL A 207 -12.38 33.55 -17.25
N GLU A 208 -11.63 34.64 -17.49
CA GLU A 208 -11.98 36.02 -17.11
C GLU A 208 -13.17 36.64 -17.86
N ASN A 209 -13.88 35.88 -18.73
CA ASN A 209 -14.86 36.44 -19.65
C ASN A 209 -16.28 36.57 -19.09
N GLY A 210 -16.51 36.52 -17.78
CA GLY A 210 -17.83 36.75 -17.19
C GLY A 210 -18.84 35.65 -17.49
N GLU A 211 -18.39 34.46 -17.85
CA GLU A 211 -19.24 33.30 -18.09
C GLU A 211 -20.09 32.97 -16.88
N LYS A 212 -21.35 32.61 -17.14
CA LYS A 212 -22.30 32.24 -16.10
C LYS A 212 -21.96 30.85 -15.54
N ILE A 213 -22.37 30.68 -14.31
CA ILE A 213 -22.32 29.38 -13.63
C ILE A 213 -23.55 28.58 -14.08
N ASP A 214 -23.32 27.51 -14.80
CA ASP A 214 -24.32 26.57 -15.31
C ASP A 214 -24.01 25.13 -14.84
N ASP A 215 -24.81 24.18 -15.26
CA ASP A 215 -24.61 22.77 -14.90
C ASP A 215 -23.30 22.22 -15.51
N GLU A 216 -22.95 22.65 -16.73
CA GLU A 216 -21.71 22.28 -17.41
C GLU A 216 -20.46 22.71 -16.61
N PHE A 217 -20.46 23.92 -16.04
CA PHE A 217 -19.40 24.37 -15.14
C PHE A 217 -19.20 23.43 -13.95
N TYR A 218 -20.28 22.90 -13.35
CA TYR A 218 -20.16 22.00 -12.22
C TYR A 218 -19.65 20.61 -12.65
N GLU A 219 -20.05 20.12 -13.81
CA GLU A 219 -19.58 18.86 -14.37
C GLU A 219 -18.08 18.92 -14.70
N GLU A 220 -17.65 20.01 -15.35
CA GLU A 220 -16.23 20.25 -15.65
C GLU A 220 -15.38 20.38 -14.38
N LEU A 221 -15.88 21.08 -13.35
CA LEU A 221 -15.20 21.25 -12.07
C LEU A 221 -15.12 19.91 -11.33
N GLU A 222 -16.18 19.11 -11.34
CA GLU A 222 -16.19 17.77 -10.75
C GLU A 222 -15.15 16.86 -11.40
N GLU A 223 -15.10 16.83 -12.74
CA GLU A 223 -14.13 16.06 -13.49
C GLU A 223 -12.70 16.49 -13.16
N ALA A 224 -12.41 17.80 -13.14
CA ALA A 224 -11.10 18.34 -12.81
C ALA A 224 -10.67 17.98 -11.38
N MET A 225 -11.57 18.04 -10.41
CA MET A 225 -11.30 17.66 -9.02
C MET A 225 -11.00 16.15 -8.89
N ILE A 226 -11.75 15.29 -9.58
CA ILE A 226 -11.53 13.84 -9.58
C ILE A 226 -10.20 13.49 -10.24
N ILE A 227 -9.88 14.08 -11.41
CA ILE A 227 -8.63 13.86 -12.14
C ILE A 227 -7.42 14.35 -11.32
N SER A 228 -7.59 15.38 -10.48
CA SER A 228 -6.56 15.84 -9.55
C SER A 228 -6.28 14.89 -8.37
N ASP A 229 -6.94 13.74 -8.32
CA ASP A 229 -6.93 12.77 -7.22
C ASP A 229 -7.53 13.30 -5.89
N MET A 230 -8.45 14.26 -5.96
CA MET A 230 -9.17 14.78 -4.78
C MET A 230 -10.13 13.74 -4.18
N GLY A 231 -10.53 12.73 -4.97
CA GLY A 231 -11.44 11.67 -4.55
C GLY A 231 -12.92 12.08 -4.63
N MET A 232 -13.81 11.11 -4.85
CA MET A 232 -15.24 11.33 -5.08
C MET A 232 -15.91 11.99 -3.88
N ALA A 233 -15.72 11.45 -2.66
CA ALA A 233 -16.40 11.94 -1.47
C ALA A 233 -16.07 13.41 -1.15
N THR A 234 -14.79 13.77 -1.23
CA THR A 234 -14.31 15.14 -1.02
C THR A 234 -14.82 16.08 -2.12
N THR A 235 -14.83 15.62 -3.37
CA THR A 235 -15.35 16.37 -4.52
C THR A 235 -16.82 16.69 -4.34
N GLU A 236 -17.68 15.70 -4.09
CA GLU A 236 -19.12 15.89 -3.86
C GLU A 236 -19.40 16.86 -2.71
N LYS A 237 -18.67 16.72 -1.58
CA LYS A 237 -18.78 17.59 -0.43
C LYS A 237 -18.47 19.04 -0.78
N LEU A 238 -17.32 19.30 -1.42
CA LEU A 238 -16.88 20.65 -1.78
C LEU A 238 -17.79 21.30 -2.82
N LEU A 239 -18.26 20.53 -3.84
CA LEU A 239 -19.23 21.02 -4.81
C LEU A 239 -20.58 21.36 -4.18
N GLY A 240 -21.04 20.55 -3.22
CA GLY A 240 -22.26 20.83 -2.46
C GLY A 240 -22.13 22.11 -1.65
N GLN A 241 -20.99 22.33 -0.98
CA GLN A 241 -20.69 23.56 -0.26
C GLN A 241 -20.58 24.77 -1.19
N LEU A 242 -19.92 24.61 -2.34
CA LEU A 242 -19.80 25.64 -3.35
C LEU A 242 -21.17 26.08 -3.85
N ARG A 243 -22.01 25.14 -4.29
CA ARG A 243 -23.39 25.42 -4.77
C ARG A 243 -24.20 26.18 -3.71
N SER A 244 -24.11 25.78 -2.45
CA SER A 244 -24.81 26.43 -1.34
C SER A 244 -24.31 27.84 -1.13
N LYS A 245 -22.99 28.05 -1.10
CA LYS A 245 -22.35 29.34 -0.81
C LYS A 245 -22.57 30.32 -1.95
N LEU A 246 -22.43 29.91 -3.21
CA LEU A 246 -22.70 30.73 -4.38
C LEU A 246 -24.16 31.24 -4.40
N ARG A 247 -25.11 30.37 -4.05
CA ARG A 247 -26.53 30.72 -3.95
C ARG A 247 -26.82 31.72 -2.84
N SER A 248 -26.20 31.53 -1.65
CA SER A 248 -26.40 32.40 -0.48
C SER A 248 -25.77 33.77 -0.65
N GLU A 249 -24.64 33.86 -1.35
CA GLU A 249 -23.90 35.09 -1.59
C GLU A 249 -24.33 35.81 -2.88
N GLY A 250 -25.23 35.23 -3.69
CA GLY A 250 -25.70 35.80 -4.95
C GLY A 250 -24.62 35.88 -6.02
N VAL A 251 -23.68 34.94 -6.02
CA VAL A 251 -22.59 34.87 -6.98
C VAL A 251 -23.05 34.23 -8.28
N HIS A 252 -22.75 34.83 -9.42
CA HIS A 252 -23.25 34.41 -10.73
C HIS A 252 -22.13 34.22 -11.78
N THR A 253 -20.90 34.59 -11.49
CA THR A 253 -19.81 34.49 -12.46
C THR A 253 -18.77 33.45 -12.05
N ARG A 254 -18.14 32.78 -13.02
CA ARG A 254 -17.09 31.79 -12.80
C ARG A 254 -15.88 32.37 -12.06
N THR A 255 -15.56 33.65 -12.32
CA THR A 255 -14.46 34.35 -11.64
C THR A 255 -14.71 34.54 -10.13
N GLU A 256 -15.93 34.91 -9.75
CA GLU A 256 -16.31 35.03 -8.33
C GLU A 256 -16.40 33.64 -7.67
N ALA A 257 -16.92 32.64 -8.39
CA ALA A 257 -16.96 31.25 -7.92
C ALA A 257 -15.57 30.70 -7.61
N LYS A 258 -14.54 31.09 -8.38
CA LYS A 258 -13.12 30.77 -8.09
C LYS A 258 -12.71 31.23 -6.70
N GLN A 259 -13.03 32.47 -6.32
CA GLN A 259 -12.66 33.03 -5.02
C GLN A 259 -13.38 32.28 -3.88
N VAL A 260 -14.65 31.95 -4.08
CA VAL A 260 -15.40 31.14 -3.12
C VAL A 260 -14.79 29.74 -2.99
N MET A 261 -14.39 29.11 -4.10
CA MET A 261 -13.75 27.79 -4.09
C MET A 261 -12.37 27.81 -3.41
N ILE A 262 -11.57 28.85 -3.65
CA ILE A 262 -10.28 29.05 -2.94
C ILE A 262 -10.52 29.13 -1.42
N SER A 263 -11.53 29.89 -0.98
CA SER A 263 -11.88 29.98 0.44
C SER A 263 -12.32 28.65 1.02
N LEU A 264 -13.16 27.88 0.31
CA LEU A 264 -13.63 26.58 0.75
C LEU A 264 -12.50 25.57 0.85
N LEU A 265 -11.58 25.55 -0.11
CA LEU A 265 -10.39 24.71 -0.06
C LEU A 265 -9.48 25.08 1.10
N ALA A 266 -9.21 26.37 1.30
CA ALA A 266 -8.41 26.84 2.43
C ALA A 266 -9.04 26.43 3.77
N ASP A 267 -10.35 26.62 3.93
CA ASP A 267 -11.08 26.22 5.14
C ASP A 267 -11.05 24.73 5.39
N CYS A 268 -11.20 23.92 4.32
CA CYS A 268 -11.09 22.45 4.39
C CYS A 268 -9.69 21.99 4.85
N MET A 269 -8.64 22.67 4.37
CA MET A 269 -7.25 22.29 4.61
C MET A 269 -6.65 22.87 5.89
N ARG A 270 -7.31 23.87 6.51
CA ARG A 270 -6.79 24.54 7.71
C ARG A 270 -6.66 23.56 8.87
N PRO A 271 -5.49 23.45 9.51
CA PRO A 271 -5.33 22.61 10.69
C PRO A 271 -6.16 23.16 11.85
N GLU A 272 -6.76 22.27 12.64
CA GLU A 272 -7.54 22.63 13.83
C GLU A 272 -6.65 22.91 15.05
N ASP A 273 -5.44 22.39 15.06
CA ASP A 273 -4.43 22.49 16.11
C ASP A 273 -3.10 23.01 15.56
N GLY A 274 -2.32 23.63 16.40
CA GLY A 274 -0.97 24.05 16.05
C GLY A 274 0.03 22.88 16.11
N PHE A 275 1.01 22.92 15.24
CA PHE A 275 2.10 21.96 15.24
C PHE A 275 3.20 22.40 16.21
N LEU A 276 3.46 21.60 17.25
CA LEU A 276 4.43 21.91 18.32
C LEU A 276 4.14 23.21 19.08
N ASP A 277 2.88 23.63 19.16
CA ASP A 277 2.49 24.89 19.80
C ASP A 277 3.02 25.02 21.23
N GLY A 278 3.84 26.05 21.47
CA GLY A 278 4.41 26.35 22.77
C GLY A 278 5.38 25.33 23.34
N ALA A 279 5.67 24.25 22.62
CA ALA A 279 6.56 23.19 23.09
C ALA A 279 8.03 23.61 23.03
N ASN A 280 8.69 23.70 24.19
CA ASN A 280 10.13 23.90 24.25
C ASN A 280 10.92 22.67 23.78
N LYS A 281 10.39 21.48 24.03
CA LYS A 281 10.97 20.20 23.58
C LYS A 281 9.94 19.35 22.86
N ALA A 282 10.37 18.62 21.84
CA ALA A 282 9.51 17.71 21.09
C ALA A 282 10.28 16.53 20.50
N VAL A 283 9.56 15.43 20.25
CA VAL A 283 10.03 14.32 19.44
C VAL A 283 9.20 14.25 18.16
N ILE A 284 9.84 14.18 17.03
CA ILE A 284 9.21 14.01 15.71
C ILE A 284 9.57 12.62 15.19
N LEU A 285 8.60 11.71 15.12
CA LEU A 285 8.75 10.39 14.53
C LEU A 285 8.30 10.45 13.08
N VAL A 286 9.19 10.18 12.15
CA VAL A 286 8.89 10.26 10.71
C VAL A 286 8.65 8.86 10.15
N VAL A 287 7.44 8.61 9.64
CA VAL A 287 6.99 7.32 9.12
C VAL A 287 6.58 7.42 7.66
N GLY A 288 6.45 6.28 6.97
CA GLY A 288 6.02 6.22 5.56
C GLY A 288 6.75 5.13 4.79
N VAL A 289 6.30 4.84 3.57
CA VAL A 289 6.89 3.79 2.73
C VAL A 289 8.27 4.19 2.20
N ASN A 290 9.02 3.23 1.64
CA ASN A 290 10.33 3.53 1.04
C ASN A 290 10.16 4.37 -0.24
N GLY A 291 11.07 5.33 -0.45
CA GLY A 291 11.09 6.17 -1.66
C GLY A 291 10.21 7.42 -1.63
N VAL A 292 9.38 7.61 -0.59
CA VAL A 292 8.54 8.81 -0.46
C VAL A 292 9.29 10.07 -0.01
N GLY A 293 10.56 9.95 0.35
CA GLY A 293 11.37 11.10 0.76
C GLY A 293 11.52 11.30 2.27
N LYS A 294 11.31 10.27 3.12
CA LYS A 294 11.47 10.37 4.59
C LYS A 294 12.80 10.98 5.01
N THR A 295 13.92 10.32 4.65
CA THR A 295 15.27 10.75 5.04
C THR A 295 15.59 12.16 4.55
N THR A 296 15.16 12.51 3.33
CA THR A 296 15.29 13.86 2.77
C THR A 296 14.47 14.88 3.57
N SER A 297 13.21 14.54 3.91
CA SER A 297 12.35 15.44 4.72
C SER A 297 12.91 15.64 6.12
N ILE A 298 13.47 14.60 6.74
CA ILE A 298 14.14 14.71 8.05
C ILE A 298 15.30 15.70 7.99
N GLY A 299 16.17 15.60 6.97
CA GLY A 299 17.28 16.52 6.80
C GLY A 299 16.84 17.98 6.63
N LYS A 300 15.78 18.21 5.83
CA LYS A 300 15.21 19.54 5.62
C LYS A 300 14.53 20.11 6.88
N LEU A 301 13.78 19.27 7.61
CA LEU A 301 13.18 19.63 8.90
C LEU A 301 14.27 20.01 9.91
N ALA A 302 15.35 19.23 9.98
CA ALA A 302 16.47 19.53 10.87
C ALA A 302 17.12 20.89 10.56
N ALA A 303 17.36 21.17 9.28
CA ALA A 303 17.92 22.44 8.84
C ALA A 303 16.97 23.61 9.14
N MET A 304 15.67 23.42 8.90
CA MET A 304 14.65 24.44 9.17
C MET A 304 14.59 24.80 10.67
N TYR A 305 14.46 23.81 11.55
CA TYR A 305 14.39 24.07 12.99
C TYR A 305 15.69 24.64 13.54
N LYS A 306 16.83 24.24 12.99
CA LYS A 306 18.12 24.84 13.35
C LYS A 306 18.20 26.27 12.92
N ALA A 307 17.72 26.64 11.73
CA ALA A 307 17.65 27.99 11.26
C ALA A 307 16.73 28.88 12.14
N ASP A 308 15.72 28.28 12.76
CA ASP A 308 14.83 28.92 13.75
C ASP A 308 15.46 28.99 15.16
N GLY A 309 16.75 28.64 15.29
CA GLY A 309 17.49 28.72 16.55
C GLY A 309 17.27 27.55 17.51
N ARG A 310 16.57 26.45 17.09
CA ARG A 310 16.34 25.25 17.91
C ARG A 310 17.54 24.31 17.84
N SER A 311 17.89 23.68 18.94
CA SER A 311 18.87 22.60 18.98
C SER A 311 18.21 21.28 18.56
N VAL A 312 18.70 20.71 17.47
CA VAL A 312 18.12 19.49 16.85
C VAL A 312 19.07 18.32 16.96
N MET A 313 18.52 17.11 17.15
CA MET A 313 19.25 15.84 17.09
C MET A 313 18.51 14.85 16.20
N LEU A 314 19.25 14.01 15.45
CA LEU A 314 18.71 12.97 14.60
C LEU A 314 18.95 11.58 15.17
N ALA A 315 17.99 10.67 14.96
CA ALA A 315 18.11 9.24 15.26
C ALA A 315 17.90 8.42 13.99
N ALA A 316 18.91 7.63 13.58
CA ALA A 316 18.86 6.78 12.39
C ALA A 316 18.19 5.44 12.68
N GLY A 317 16.84 5.43 12.74
CA GLY A 317 16.07 4.21 13.05
C GLY A 317 15.78 3.31 11.84
N ASP A 318 16.06 3.69 10.58
CA ASP A 318 16.05 2.76 9.43
C ASP A 318 17.34 1.91 9.43
N THR A 319 17.45 1.00 10.37
CA THR A 319 18.64 0.14 10.56
C THR A 319 18.75 -1.01 9.57
N PHE A 320 17.70 -1.28 8.81
CA PHE A 320 17.68 -2.33 7.79
C PHE A 320 18.34 -1.93 6.47
N ARG A 321 18.69 -0.67 6.32
CA ARG A 321 19.29 -0.12 5.11
C ARG A 321 20.54 0.68 5.46
N ALA A 322 21.70 0.07 5.28
CA ALA A 322 22.98 0.74 5.52
C ALA A 322 23.06 2.10 4.82
N ALA A 323 22.66 2.15 3.54
CA ALA A 323 22.62 3.39 2.76
C ALA A 323 21.67 4.46 3.34
N ALA A 324 20.61 4.09 4.10
CA ALA A 324 19.71 5.07 4.71
C ALA A 324 20.38 5.80 5.88
N ALA A 325 21.10 5.08 6.73
CA ALA A 325 21.87 5.67 7.84
C ALA A 325 23.00 6.56 7.32
N GLU A 326 23.67 6.16 6.22
CA GLU A 326 24.71 6.98 5.57
C GLU A 326 24.08 8.26 4.96
N GLN A 327 22.98 8.12 4.23
CA GLN A 327 22.25 9.25 3.66
C GLN A 327 21.80 10.23 4.75
N LEU A 328 21.26 9.72 5.86
CA LEU A 328 20.86 10.58 6.97
C LEU A 328 22.05 11.27 7.62
N THR A 329 23.23 10.61 7.64
CA THR A 329 24.48 11.23 8.13
C THR A 329 24.88 12.41 7.28
N ILE A 330 24.81 12.29 5.95
CA ILE A 330 25.09 13.41 5.01
C ILE A 330 24.12 14.57 5.26
N TRP A 331 22.85 14.30 5.51
CA TRP A 331 21.88 15.33 5.85
C TRP A 331 22.15 15.97 7.20
N ALA A 332 22.57 15.18 8.21
CA ALA A 332 22.96 15.69 9.52
C ALA A 332 24.17 16.66 9.42
N GLU A 333 25.18 16.30 8.62
CA GLU A 333 26.33 17.14 8.33
C GLU A 333 25.93 18.43 7.61
N ARG A 334 25.08 18.35 6.57
CA ARG A 334 24.58 19.54 5.84
C ARG A 334 23.77 20.49 6.71
N ALA A 335 22.96 19.94 7.62
CA ALA A 335 22.19 20.71 8.59
C ALA A 335 23.02 21.12 9.82
N ASP A 336 24.24 20.61 9.95
CA ASP A 336 25.14 20.76 11.10
C ASP A 336 24.43 20.41 12.42
N VAL A 337 23.85 19.20 12.50
CA VAL A 337 23.15 18.67 13.66
C VAL A 337 23.73 17.30 14.06
N PRO A 338 23.77 16.96 15.36
CA PRO A 338 24.21 15.65 15.80
C PRO A 338 23.24 14.53 15.38
N ILE A 339 23.82 13.35 15.10
CA ILE A 339 23.10 12.14 14.75
C ILE A 339 23.52 10.97 15.66
N VAL A 340 22.54 10.16 16.07
CA VAL A 340 22.78 8.85 16.73
C VAL A 340 22.43 7.76 15.74
N LYS A 341 23.38 6.84 15.50
CA LYS A 341 23.24 5.70 14.60
C LYS A 341 23.93 4.48 15.17
N HIS A 342 23.43 3.31 14.83
CA HIS A 342 24.04 2.01 15.12
C HIS A 342 24.43 1.29 13.82
N GLY A 343 25.08 0.13 13.94
CA GLY A 343 25.38 -0.73 12.80
C GLY A 343 24.13 -1.29 12.13
N GLU A 344 24.30 -1.79 10.91
CA GLU A 344 23.23 -2.43 10.15
C GLU A 344 22.61 -3.61 10.92
N GLY A 345 21.26 -3.72 10.88
CA GLY A 345 20.51 -4.77 11.57
C GLY A 345 20.33 -4.56 13.07
N ALA A 346 20.80 -3.44 13.63
CA ALA A 346 20.52 -3.10 15.03
C ALA A 346 19.01 -2.93 15.28
N ASP A 347 18.58 -3.07 16.53
CA ASP A 347 17.19 -2.82 16.91
C ASP A 347 16.87 -1.30 16.80
N PRO A 348 15.92 -0.88 15.94
CA PRO A 348 15.55 0.52 15.81
C PRO A 348 15.15 1.19 17.13
N ALA A 349 14.49 0.45 18.01
CA ALA A 349 14.11 0.96 19.33
C ALA A 349 15.31 1.21 20.24
N ALA A 350 16.42 0.47 20.09
CA ALA A 350 17.65 0.71 20.82
C ALA A 350 18.35 1.99 20.32
N VAL A 351 18.35 2.23 18.99
CA VAL A 351 18.88 3.48 18.43
C VAL A 351 18.12 4.69 18.98
N VAL A 352 16.79 4.61 19.00
CA VAL A 352 15.96 5.70 19.54
C VAL A 352 16.17 5.89 21.05
N PHE A 353 16.35 4.79 21.80
CA PHE A 353 16.65 4.85 23.23
C PHE A 353 17.96 5.63 23.49
N ASP A 354 19.04 5.29 22.78
CA ASP A 354 20.33 5.96 22.92
C ASP A 354 20.28 7.42 22.43
N ALA A 355 19.49 7.66 21.38
CA ALA A 355 19.23 9.03 20.92
C ALA A 355 18.51 9.87 21.99
N ILE A 356 17.54 9.29 22.70
CA ILE A 356 16.84 9.97 23.81
C ILE A 356 17.82 10.25 24.97
N ALA A 357 18.69 9.30 25.31
CA ALA A 357 19.71 9.52 26.34
C ALA A 357 20.65 10.67 25.96
N SER A 358 21.10 10.70 24.70
CA SER A 358 21.94 11.78 24.17
C SER A 358 21.18 13.12 24.09
N PHE A 359 19.89 13.11 23.69
CA PHE A 359 19.00 14.25 23.63
C PHE A 359 18.84 14.94 25.00
N LYS A 360 18.61 14.13 26.05
CA LYS A 360 18.55 14.59 27.45
C LYS A 360 19.90 15.19 27.90
N ALA A 361 21.01 14.46 27.65
CA ALA A 361 22.34 14.87 28.08
C ALA A 361 22.80 16.18 27.42
N LYS A 362 22.48 16.40 26.16
CA LYS A 362 22.82 17.62 25.41
C LYS A 362 21.77 18.72 25.54
N ASN A 363 20.69 18.46 26.27
CA ASN A 363 19.56 19.38 26.44
C ASN A 363 19.03 19.94 25.11
N CYS A 364 18.90 19.06 24.08
CA CYS A 364 18.36 19.46 22.80
C CYS A 364 16.85 19.78 22.88
N ASP A 365 16.35 20.58 21.91
CA ASP A 365 14.94 20.98 21.83
C ASP A 365 14.12 20.02 20.99
N ILE A 366 14.69 19.48 19.89
CA ILE A 366 13.97 18.62 18.96
C ILE A 366 14.77 17.34 18.67
N LEU A 367 14.12 16.19 18.82
CA LEU A 367 14.63 14.89 18.39
C LEU A 367 13.81 14.42 17.19
N ILE A 368 14.45 14.22 16.03
CA ILE A 368 13.81 13.70 14.83
C ILE A 368 14.28 12.26 14.60
N CYS A 369 13.34 11.32 14.56
CA CYS A 369 13.61 9.88 14.41
C CYS A 369 13.22 9.42 12.99
N ASP A 370 14.19 8.89 12.24
CA ASP A 370 13.93 8.15 10.99
C ASP A 370 13.40 6.75 11.31
N THR A 371 12.64 6.15 10.40
CA THR A 371 12.10 4.80 10.54
C THR A 371 12.17 4.01 9.23
N ALA A 372 12.15 2.68 9.35
CA ALA A 372 11.98 1.81 8.19
C ALA A 372 10.63 2.06 7.48
N GLY A 373 10.58 1.73 6.18
CA GLY A 373 9.39 1.96 5.35
C GLY A 373 8.96 0.74 4.53
N ARG A 374 9.22 -0.48 5.00
CA ARG A 374 8.94 -1.74 4.28
C ARG A 374 7.49 -2.18 4.46
N LEU A 375 6.56 -1.54 3.74
CA LEU A 375 5.12 -1.81 3.87
C LEU A 375 4.70 -3.22 3.41
N HIS A 376 5.48 -3.88 2.55
CA HIS A 376 5.22 -5.28 2.16
C HIS A 376 5.28 -6.26 3.35
N ASN A 377 5.95 -5.88 4.44
CA ASN A 377 5.93 -6.59 5.72
C ASN A 377 5.19 -5.75 6.78
N LYS A 378 3.92 -5.40 6.48
CA LYS A 378 3.07 -4.50 7.30
C LYS A 378 3.12 -4.84 8.79
N LYS A 379 2.93 -6.11 9.15
CA LYS A 379 2.85 -6.55 10.56
C LYS A 379 4.13 -6.26 11.33
N ASN A 380 5.30 -6.57 10.75
CA ASN A 380 6.58 -6.33 11.41
C ASN A 380 6.86 -4.84 11.56
N LEU A 381 6.60 -4.05 10.51
CA LEU A 381 6.78 -2.60 10.54
C LEU A 381 5.91 -1.96 11.62
N MET A 382 4.62 -2.32 11.71
CA MET A 382 3.72 -1.76 12.74
C MET A 382 4.14 -2.16 14.16
N THR A 383 4.65 -3.37 14.35
CA THR A 383 5.20 -3.83 15.63
C THR A 383 6.45 -3.03 16.02
N GLU A 384 7.33 -2.75 15.07
CA GLU A 384 8.54 -1.93 15.26
C GLU A 384 8.19 -0.49 15.64
N LEU A 385 7.29 0.15 14.89
CA LEU A 385 6.82 1.51 15.18
C LEU A 385 6.14 1.62 16.55
N ALA A 386 5.33 0.64 16.91
CA ALA A 386 4.72 0.58 18.24
C ALA A 386 5.77 0.44 19.36
N LYS A 387 6.83 -0.34 19.13
CA LYS A 387 7.96 -0.49 20.06
C LYS A 387 8.71 0.83 20.24
N ILE A 388 9.01 1.52 19.14
CA ILE A 388 9.66 2.84 19.16
C ILE A 388 8.81 3.84 19.96
N ARG A 389 7.51 3.93 19.67
CA ARG A 389 6.60 4.82 20.41
C ARG A 389 6.54 4.51 21.91
N LYS A 390 6.52 3.22 22.26
CA LYS A 390 6.56 2.79 23.67
C LYS A 390 7.85 3.24 24.36
N VAL A 391 8.99 3.16 23.68
CA VAL A 391 10.27 3.64 24.21
C VAL A 391 10.23 5.15 24.43
N ILE A 392 9.77 5.91 23.44
CA ILE A 392 9.65 7.37 23.54
C ILE A 392 8.74 7.76 24.71
N GLY A 393 7.52 7.20 24.79
CA GLY A 393 6.57 7.52 25.86
C GLY A 393 7.04 7.14 27.26
N ARG A 394 7.87 6.09 27.39
CA ARG A 394 8.48 5.70 28.67
C ARG A 394 9.59 6.65 29.09
N GLU A 395 10.47 7.01 28.13
CA GLU A 395 11.66 7.80 28.42
C GLU A 395 11.40 9.31 28.47
N LEU A 396 10.37 9.77 27.77
CA LEU A 396 10.01 11.18 27.63
C LEU A 396 8.48 11.38 27.83
N PRO A 397 7.92 11.07 29.02
CA PRO A 397 6.48 11.08 29.25
C PRO A 397 5.84 12.47 29.10
N ASP A 398 6.59 13.53 29.38
CA ASP A 398 6.11 14.93 29.39
C ASP A 398 6.49 15.70 28.11
N VAL A 399 7.11 15.03 27.13
CA VAL A 399 7.52 15.65 25.86
C VAL A 399 6.51 15.30 24.77
N PRO A 400 5.93 16.27 24.07
CA PRO A 400 5.02 16.01 22.96
C PRO A 400 5.71 15.22 21.85
N VAL A 401 4.96 14.27 21.30
CA VAL A 401 5.42 13.38 20.23
C VAL A 401 4.56 13.59 19.00
N GLU A 402 5.15 14.15 17.97
CA GLU A 402 4.54 14.27 16.66
C GLU A 402 4.90 13.06 15.79
N VAL A 403 3.91 12.46 15.14
CA VAL A 403 4.11 11.36 14.20
C VAL A 403 3.73 11.82 12.81
N LEU A 404 4.75 12.12 12.02
CA LEU A 404 4.58 12.64 10.68
C LEU A 404 4.64 11.53 9.63
N LEU A 405 3.56 11.34 8.89
CA LEU A 405 3.52 10.47 7.73
C LEU A 405 4.03 11.22 6.49
N VAL A 406 5.08 10.73 5.88
CA VAL A 406 5.57 11.26 4.60
C VAL A 406 4.86 10.55 3.45
N LEU A 407 4.22 11.33 2.59
CA LEU A 407 3.51 10.87 1.41
C LEU A 407 4.09 11.53 0.15
N ASP A 408 4.19 10.74 -0.90
CA ASP A 408 4.56 11.20 -2.24
C ASP A 408 3.29 11.60 -3.00
N ALA A 409 3.13 12.88 -3.30
CA ALA A 409 1.95 13.42 -3.99
C ALA A 409 1.75 12.82 -5.38
N THR A 410 2.81 12.30 -6.03
CA THR A 410 2.70 11.67 -7.34
C THR A 410 1.95 10.34 -7.32
N THR A 411 1.79 9.74 -6.14
CA THR A 411 1.10 8.44 -5.97
C THR A 411 -0.43 8.55 -5.95
N GLY A 412 -0.97 9.77 -5.83
CA GLY A 412 -2.42 10.04 -5.89
C GLY A 412 -3.19 9.26 -4.82
N GLN A 413 -4.31 8.64 -5.18
CA GLN A 413 -5.18 7.88 -4.26
C GLN A 413 -4.47 6.76 -3.47
N ASN A 414 -3.35 6.23 -3.98
CA ASN A 414 -2.54 5.27 -3.22
C ASN A 414 -1.94 5.88 -1.95
N ALA A 415 -1.71 7.21 -1.91
CA ALA A 415 -1.27 7.90 -0.70
C ALA A 415 -2.31 7.81 0.41
N ILE A 416 -3.60 7.91 0.09
CA ILE A 416 -4.72 7.77 1.05
C ILE A 416 -4.76 6.35 1.61
N ALA A 417 -4.61 5.33 0.75
CA ALA A 417 -4.55 3.94 1.20
C ALA A 417 -3.36 3.69 2.15
N GLN A 418 -2.20 4.28 1.87
CA GLN A 418 -1.04 4.23 2.78
C GLN A 418 -1.36 4.93 4.11
N ALA A 419 -1.94 6.12 4.06
CA ALA A 419 -2.28 6.90 5.25
C ALA A 419 -3.28 6.17 6.17
N LYS A 420 -4.29 5.49 5.61
CA LYS A 420 -5.22 4.62 6.36
C LYS A 420 -4.47 3.51 7.11
N VAL A 421 -3.54 2.83 6.43
CA VAL A 421 -2.75 1.74 7.02
C VAL A 421 -1.88 2.21 8.19
N PHE A 422 -1.20 3.35 8.06
CA PHE A 422 -0.38 3.92 9.13
C PHE A 422 -1.24 4.55 10.23
N GLY A 423 -2.37 5.19 9.88
CA GLY A 423 -3.29 5.84 10.82
C GLY A 423 -3.85 4.88 11.86
N GLU A 424 -4.24 3.67 11.44
CA GLU A 424 -4.76 2.63 12.33
C GLU A 424 -3.78 2.20 13.44
N ASN A 425 -2.47 2.34 13.23
CA ASN A 425 -1.46 1.69 14.06
C ASN A 425 -0.44 2.65 14.70
N CYS A 426 -0.26 3.85 14.13
CA CYS A 426 0.86 4.71 14.50
C CYS A 426 0.45 5.98 15.26
N GLY A 427 -0.85 6.30 15.32
CA GLY A 427 -1.33 7.55 15.93
C GLY A 427 -0.70 8.77 15.25
N LEU A 428 -0.97 8.91 13.97
CA LEU A 428 -0.48 10.01 13.16
C LEU A 428 -1.01 11.34 13.66
N THR A 429 -0.18 12.38 13.64
CA THR A 429 -0.53 13.74 14.04
C THR A 429 -0.44 14.74 12.88
N GLY A 430 0.12 14.31 11.76
CA GLY A 430 0.20 15.14 10.57
C GLY A 430 0.88 14.46 9.39
N VAL A 431 0.87 15.16 8.27
CA VAL A 431 1.41 14.68 7.00
C VAL A 431 2.46 15.64 6.46
N VAL A 432 3.50 15.07 5.87
CA VAL A 432 4.47 15.77 5.01
C VAL A 432 4.21 15.34 3.58
N LEU A 433 3.80 16.26 2.72
CA LEU A 433 3.61 16.00 1.29
C LEU A 433 4.88 16.33 0.54
N THR A 434 5.40 15.38 -0.23
CA THR A 434 6.62 15.55 -1.04
C THR A 434 6.29 15.51 -2.52
N LYS A 435 7.20 16.02 -3.35
CA LYS A 435 7.16 15.95 -4.83
C LYS A 435 5.93 16.61 -5.46
N LEU A 436 5.40 17.67 -4.85
CA LEU A 436 4.30 18.44 -5.43
C LEU A 436 4.67 19.09 -6.78
N ASP A 437 5.96 19.37 -6.98
CA ASP A 437 6.53 19.92 -8.22
C ASP A 437 6.48 18.95 -9.42
N GLY A 438 6.31 17.65 -9.19
CA GLY A 438 6.32 16.62 -10.22
C GLY A 438 4.96 16.19 -10.75
N THR A 439 3.83 16.65 -10.17
CA THR A 439 2.54 16.00 -10.37
C THR A 439 1.41 16.95 -10.81
N ALA A 440 0.43 16.40 -11.53
CA ALA A 440 -0.90 17.01 -11.75
C ALA A 440 -1.94 16.53 -10.71
N LYS A 441 -1.52 15.81 -9.66
CA LYS A 441 -2.37 15.16 -8.66
C LYS A 441 -2.40 15.90 -7.31
N GLY A 442 -2.27 17.22 -7.33
CA GLY A 442 -2.23 18.05 -6.13
C GLY A 442 -3.47 17.97 -5.25
N GLY A 443 -4.62 17.54 -5.81
CA GLY A 443 -5.87 17.35 -5.07
C GLY A 443 -5.82 16.25 -4.00
N VAL A 444 -4.88 15.29 -4.09
CA VAL A 444 -4.69 14.26 -3.06
C VAL A 444 -4.44 14.85 -1.66
N SER A 445 -3.84 16.02 -1.56
CA SER A 445 -3.61 16.72 -0.28
C SER A 445 -4.91 17.09 0.41
N VAL A 446 -5.92 17.50 -0.36
CA VAL A 446 -7.27 17.83 0.14
C VAL A 446 -7.97 16.56 0.63
N ALA A 447 -7.89 15.49 -0.15
CA ALA A 447 -8.47 14.21 0.22
C ALA A 447 -7.85 13.63 1.50
N VAL A 448 -6.55 13.74 1.71
CA VAL A 448 -5.88 13.28 2.94
C VAL A 448 -6.42 14.02 4.17
N LYS A 449 -6.59 15.34 4.09
CA LYS A 449 -7.15 16.12 5.22
C LYS A 449 -8.62 15.81 5.42
N ASP A 450 -9.42 15.79 4.36
CA ASP A 450 -10.88 15.62 4.44
C ASP A 450 -11.30 14.21 4.86
N GLU A 451 -10.74 13.17 4.21
CA GLU A 451 -11.11 11.78 4.48
C GLU A 451 -10.52 11.20 5.77
N LEU A 452 -9.32 11.66 6.18
CA LEU A 452 -8.58 11.05 7.28
C LEU A 452 -8.48 11.97 8.50
N GLY A 453 -8.89 13.23 8.39
CA GLY A 453 -8.74 14.22 9.44
C GLY A 453 -7.28 14.61 9.71
N LEU A 454 -6.31 14.11 8.91
CA LEU A 454 -4.90 14.34 9.13
C LEU A 454 -4.47 15.68 8.54
N PRO A 455 -4.00 16.64 9.35
CA PRO A 455 -3.52 17.92 8.84
C PRO A 455 -2.24 17.76 8.04
N VAL A 456 -2.13 18.46 6.91
CA VAL A 456 -0.87 18.65 6.22
C VAL A 456 -0.05 19.64 7.04
N ARG A 457 1.16 19.25 7.46
CA ARG A 457 2.05 20.07 8.27
C ARG A 457 3.15 20.73 7.44
N PHE A 458 3.66 20.00 6.45
CA PHE A 458 4.75 20.47 5.60
C PHE A 458 4.52 20.05 4.16
N VAL A 459 5.03 20.87 3.24
CA VAL A 459 5.03 20.61 1.80
C VAL A 459 6.43 20.76 1.22
N GLY A 460 6.80 19.77 0.38
CA GLY A 460 8.06 19.73 -0.37
C GLY A 460 7.83 20.00 -1.85
N VAL A 461 8.54 20.97 -2.38
CA VAL A 461 8.40 21.47 -3.77
C VAL A 461 9.75 21.45 -4.51
N GLY A 462 10.59 20.49 -4.21
CA GLY A 462 11.90 20.30 -4.85
C GLY A 462 12.90 19.57 -3.96
N GLU A 463 14.15 19.48 -4.38
CA GLU A 463 15.22 18.72 -3.72
C GLU A 463 16.15 19.53 -2.83
N GLY A 464 16.16 20.88 -2.95
CA GLY A 464 16.99 21.77 -2.15
C GLY A 464 16.64 21.69 -0.66
N ILE A 465 17.58 22.08 0.20
CA ILE A 465 17.42 22.06 1.66
C ILE A 465 16.29 22.98 2.13
N ASP A 466 16.03 24.08 1.42
CA ASP A 466 14.98 25.06 1.70
C ASP A 466 13.64 24.73 1.00
N ASP A 467 13.55 23.61 0.26
CA ASP A 467 12.36 23.23 -0.50
C ASP A 467 11.31 22.42 0.31
N LEU A 468 11.39 22.46 1.63
CA LEU A 468 10.36 22.00 2.56
C LEU A 468 9.95 23.16 3.45
N GLN A 469 8.67 23.44 3.52
CA GLN A 469 8.16 24.55 4.33
C GLN A 469 6.90 24.14 5.09
N PRO A 470 6.57 24.83 6.20
CA PRO A 470 5.27 24.68 6.83
C PRO A 470 4.14 24.92 5.83
N PHE A 471 3.08 24.10 5.95
CA PHE A 471 1.91 24.21 5.09
C PHE A 471 1.09 25.45 5.45
N ASP A 472 0.75 26.23 4.43
CA ASP A 472 -0.20 27.34 4.52
C ASP A 472 -1.41 27.04 3.63
N ALA A 473 -2.60 26.96 4.23
CA ALA A 473 -3.82 26.54 3.55
C ALA A 473 -4.28 27.56 2.49
N ASP A 474 -4.13 28.86 2.79
CA ASP A 474 -4.52 29.94 1.88
C ASP A 474 -3.58 30.01 0.67
N ASP A 475 -2.27 29.88 0.91
CA ASP A 475 -1.27 29.86 -0.16
C ASP A 475 -1.40 28.63 -1.03
N PHE A 476 -1.71 27.46 -0.42
CA PHE A 476 -1.94 26.23 -1.15
C PHE A 476 -3.19 26.30 -2.04
N ALA A 477 -4.32 26.75 -1.49
CA ALA A 477 -5.56 26.89 -2.24
C ALA A 477 -5.42 27.84 -3.43
N LYS A 478 -4.73 28.98 -3.22
CA LYS A 478 -4.38 29.92 -4.30
C LYS A 478 -3.45 29.27 -5.33
N ALA A 479 -2.45 28.50 -4.90
CA ALA A 479 -1.53 27.85 -5.83
C ALA A 479 -2.21 26.76 -6.67
N LEU A 480 -3.21 26.09 -6.09
CA LEU A 480 -3.95 25.01 -6.76
C LEU A 480 -4.92 25.53 -7.82
N LEU A 481 -5.64 26.62 -7.53
CA LEU A 481 -6.65 27.19 -8.42
C LEU A 481 -6.16 28.44 -9.19
N GLY A 482 -5.11 29.11 -8.74
CA GLY A 482 -4.47 30.21 -9.42
C GLY A 482 -4.99 31.54 -9.10
#